data_88a055d437b50a2f783fbdd0289cbe33
#
_entry.id   88a055d437b50a2f783fbdd0289cbe33
#
_cell.length_a   1.000
_cell.length_b   1.000
_cell.length_c   1.000
_cell.angle_alpha   90.00
_cell.angle_beta   90.00
_cell.angle_gamma   90.00
#
_symmetry.space_group_name_H-M   'P 1'
#
loop_
_entity.id
_entity.type
_entity.pdbx_description
1 polymer ?
#
loop_
_entity_poly.entity_id
_entity_poly.type
_entity_poly.pdbx_seq_one_letter_code
_entity_poly.pdbx_strand_id
1 'polypeptide(L)'
;MFTEADFSQIKKFSEFNYWFVPLGQKQYSVFDTSSKEHIGNYFLGYGLELFDDSKYDKEEIEKDWTDYVTNRPEFTVGVSPKTKDINSEMAVSSYETLIIGVAFVRAYNNGVNPDSVFPKIYKTLEWLRSGDFYTAPASTIYHESEPSGLLFHTLKVVSKIHELKYVNSFNLVKIEDAVLVAMVHDWCKIGLYEMYTRNQKNEETGQWEKVPAYRRKDYLLPMGHGVTSMWQASKCFKLSTEESLAIRWHQGRWNVCDAEMNELQQSNETYPLVHMLQFADQLAITRY
;
A
#
# COMPACT_ATOMS: atom_id res chain seq x y z
N MET A 1 -3.56 1.78 17.84
CA MET A 1 -3.74 0.40 17.29
C MET A 1 -5.23 0.13 17.24
N PHE A 2 -5.81 -0.09 16.06
CA PHE A 2 -7.22 -0.43 15.93
C PHE A 2 -7.49 -1.78 16.57
N THR A 3 -8.48 -1.83 17.43
CA THR A 3 -9.02 -3.05 17.97
C THR A 3 -10.29 -3.44 17.21
N GLU A 4 -10.79 -4.65 17.39
CA GLU A 4 -12.08 -5.06 16.83
C GLU A 4 -13.24 -4.19 17.35
N ALA A 5 -13.12 -3.67 18.60
CA ALA A 5 -14.07 -2.73 19.18
C ALA A 5 -14.05 -1.37 18.46
N ASP A 6 -12.88 -0.90 18.03
CA ASP A 6 -12.77 0.36 17.29
C ASP A 6 -13.49 0.26 15.94
N PHE A 7 -13.34 -0.87 15.22
CA PHE A 7 -14.08 -1.10 13.98
C PHE A 7 -15.59 -1.16 14.19
N SER A 8 -16.06 -1.64 15.33
CA SER A 8 -17.50 -1.68 15.64
C SER A 8 -18.10 -0.30 15.94
N GLN A 9 -17.27 0.68 16.31
CA GLN A 9 -17.67 2.07 16.59
C GLN A 9 -17.58 2.98 15.37
N ILE A 10 -16.90 2.55 14.30
CA ILE A 10 -16.80 3.30 13.05
C ILE A 10 -18.19 3.35 12.40
N LYS A 11 -18.66 4.55 12.05
CA LYS A 11 -19.81 4.68 11.17
C LYS A 11 -19.51 3.94 9.87
N LYS A 12 -20.33 2.96 9.53
CA LYS A 12 -20.08 2.09 8.38
C LYS A 12 -20.21 2.86 7.07
N PHE A 13 -19.49 2.41 6.06
CA PHE A 13 -19.54 3.03 4.74
C PHE A 13 -20.95 3.16 4.19
N SER A 14 -21.80 2.15 4.41
CA SER A 14 -23.22 2.14 4.00
C SER A 14 -24.09 3.19 4.67
N GLU A 15 -23.64 3.84 5.74
CA GLU A 15 -24.36 4.88 6.48
C GLU A 15 -24.08 6.30 5.97
N PHE A 16 -23.16 6.46 5.00
CA PHE A 16 -22.84 7.73 4.37
C PHE A 16 -23.53 7.85 2.99
N ASN A 17 -23.93 9.07 2.64
CA ASN A 17 -24.40 9.37 1.29
C ASN A 17 -23.23 9.49 0.31
N TYR A 18 -22.06 9.86 0.83
CA TYR A 18 -20.84 10.00 0.05
C TYR A 18 -19.69 9.24 0.71
N TRP A 19 -18.81 8.66 -0.10
CA TRP A 19 -17.62 7.98 0.37
C TRP A 19 -16.38 8.75 0.01
N PHE A 20 -15.47 8.87 0.97
CA PHE A 20 -14.19 9.54 0.83
C PHE A 20 -13.06 8.51 0.86
N VAL A 21 -12.52 8.21 -0.30
CA VAL A 21 -11.49 7.19 -0.47
C VAL A 21 -10.13 7.85 -0.56
N PRO A 22 -9.21 7.59 0.38
CA PRO A 22 -7.90 8.20 0.34
C PRO A 22 -7.12 7.78 -0.90
N LEU A 23 -6.62 8.75 -1.65
CA LEU A 23 -5.71 8.56 -2.79
C LEU A 23 -4.26 8.92 -2.43
N GLY A 24 -4.03 9.47 -1.24
CA GLY A 24 -2.72 9.91 -0.78
C GLY A 24 -2.83 10.74 0.50
N GLN A 25 -1.73 11.34 0.95
CA GLN A 25 -1.67 12.04 2.24
C GLN A 25 -2.67 13.21 2.40
N LYS A 26 -3.14 13.81 1.31
CA LYS A 26 -4.00 15.00 1.34
C LYS A 26 -5.14 14.96 0.33
N GLN A 27 -5.37 13.86 -0.34
CA GLN A 27 -6.37 13.75 -1.39
C GLN A 27 -7.28 12.55 -1.16
N TYR A 28 -8.56 12.75 -1.40
CA TYR A 28 -9.61 11.72 -1.32
C TYR A 28 -10.46 11.78 -2.58
N SER A 29 -10.73 10.64 -3.19
CA SER A 29 -11.80 10.52 -4.18
C SER A 29 -13.15 10.50 -3.49
N VAL A 30 -14.12 11.24 -4.02
CA VAL A 30 -15.48 11.31 -3.51
C VAL A 30 -16.42 10.53 -4.42
N PHE A 31 -17.16 9.59 -3.86
CA PHE A 31 -18.13 8.76 -4.57
C PHE A 31 -19.53 8.97 -4.00
N ASP A 32 -20.50 9.12 -4.88
CA ASP A 32 -21.91 9.05 -4.51
C ASP A 32 -22.32 7.60 -4.27
N THR A 33 -22.88 7.30 -3.10
CA THR A 33 -23.20 5.92 -2.70
C THR A 33 -24.45 5.37 -3.40
N SER A 34 -25.31 6.23 -3.93
CA SER A 34 -26.53 5.85 -4.64
C SER A 34 -26.30 5.55 -6.11
N SER A 35 -25.62 6.47 -6.82
CA SER A 35 -25.30 6.34 -8.24
C SER A 35 -24.08 5.50 -8.52
N LYS A 36 -23.19 5.36 -7.52
CA LYS A 36 -21.91 4.65 -7.63
C LYS A 36 -20.90 5.37 -8.53
N GLU A 37 -21.10 6.65 -8.77
CA GLU A 37 -20.21 7.46 -9.60
C GLU A 37 -19.11 8.10 -8.78
N HIS A 38 -17.90 8.20 -9.34
CA HIS A 38 -16.84 9.07 -8.84
C HIS A 38 -17.20 10.51 -9.21
N ILE A 39 -17.53 11.33 -8.22
CA ILE A 39 -18.14 12.64 -8.45
C ILE A 39 -17.16 13.81 -8.26
N GLY A 40 -16.00 13.58 -7.65
CA GLY A 40 -15.02 14.63 -7.41
C GLY A 40 -13.88 14.18 -6.50
N ASN A 41 -13.10 15.16 -6.07
CA ASN A 41 -12.01 14.94 -5.14
C ASN A 41 -12.10 15.93 -3.98
N TYR A 42 -11.70 15.48 -2.78
CA TYR A 42 -11.54 16.32 -1.61
C TYR A 42 -10.06 16.48 -1.29
N PHE A 43 -9.59 17.70 -1.14
CA PHE A 43 -8.21 18.02 -0.84
C PHE A 43 -8.12 18.63 0.56
N LEU A 44 -7.36 18.03 1.47
CA LEU A 44 -7.13 18.61 2.80
C LEU A 44 -6.49 19.98 2.70
N GLY A 45 -7.19 20.99 3.22
CA GLY A 45 -6.76 22.39 3.21
C GLY A 45 -7.22 23.19 1.99
N TYR A 46 -7.81 22.56 0.98
CA TYR A 46 -8.36 23.25 -0.21
C TYR A 46 -9.86 22.99 -0.41
N GLY A 47 -10.40 21.91 0.18
CA GLY A 47 -11.81 21.57 0.10
C GLY A 47 -12.20 20.63 -1.04
N LEU A 48 -13.48 20.63 -1.39
CA LEU A 48 -14.12 19.78 -2.38
C LEU A 48 -14.04 20.37 -3.79
N GLU A 49 -13.58 19.56 -4.75
CA GLU A 49 -13.63 19.85 -6.18
C GLU A 49 -14.51 18.80 -6.85
N LEU A 50 -15.69 19.19 -7.33
CA LEU A 50 -16.63 18.33 -8.04
C LEU A 50 -16.35 18.35 -9.55
N PHE A 51 -16.65 17.26 -10.24
CA PHE A 51 -16.56 17.17 -11.70
C PHE A 51 -17.77 17.83 -12.37
N ASP A 52 -18.91 17.88 -11.66
CA ASP A 52 -20.13 18.55 -12.09
C ASP A 52 -20.83 19.18 -10.86
N ASP A 53 -20.58 20.47 -10.64
CA ASP A 53 -21.15 21.24 -9.53
C ASP A 53 -22.70 21.43 -9.63
N SER A 54 -23.30 21.20 -10.81
CA SER A 54 -24.74 21.37 -11.00
C SER A 54 -25.55 20.17 -10.52
N LYS A 55 -24.91 19.03 -10.37
CA LYS A 55 -25.56 17.74 -10.08
C LYS A 55 -25.58 17.40 -8.58
N TYR A 56 -24.65 17.94 -7.81
CA TYR A 56 -24.41 17.55 -6.42
C TYR A 56 -24.41 18.74 -5.47
N ASP A 57 -24.99 18.54 -4.28
CA ASP A 57 -24.97 19.53 -3.21
C ASP A 57 -23.65 19.50 -2.45
N LYS A 58 -22.85 20.53 -2.63
CA LYS A 58 -21.54 20.65 -2.02
C LYS A 58 -21.60 20.71 -0.48
N GLU A 59 -22.62 21.36 0.09
CA GLU A 59 -22.79 21.48 1.54
C GLU A 59 -23.11 20.12 2.18
N GLU A 60 -23.91 19.31 1.50
CA GLU A 60 -24.23 17.95 1.93
C GLU A 60 -22.98 17.05 1.93
N ILE A 61 -22.15 17.14 0.87
CA ILE A 61 -20.89 16.38 0.77
C ILE A 61 -19.90 16.81 1.86
N GLU A 62 -19.76 18.10 2.11
CA GLU A 62 -18.88 18.63 3.15
C GLU A 62 -19.36 18.26 4.56
N LYS A 63 -20.67 18.11 4.75
CA LYS A 63 -21.21 17.59 6.01
C LYS A 63 -20.86 16.11 6.19
N ASP A 64 -21.04 15.30 5.18
CA ASP A 64 -20.63 13.88 5.22
C ASP A 64 -19.10 13.74 5.41
N TRP A 65 -18.31 14.65 4.83
CA TRP A 65 -16.87 14.73 5.10
C TRP A 65 -16.58 15.01 6.58
N THR A 66 -17.29 15.98 7.17
CA THR A 66 -17.13 16.33 8.59
C THR A 66 -17.48 15.15 9.48
N ASP A 67 -18.59 14.46 9.18
CA ASP A 67 -19.01 13.24 9.87
C ASP A 67 -18.00 12.10 9.68
N TYR A 68 -17.47 11.94 8.49
CA TYR A 68 -16.44 10.94 8.17
C TYR A 68 -15.16 11.18 8.98
N VAL A 69 -14.68 12.41 9.04
CA VAL A 69 -13.47 12.78 9.79
C VAL A 69 -13.69 12.69 11.31
N THR A 70 -14.87 13.09 11.79
CA THR A 70 -15.20 13.08 13.23
C THR A 70 -15.42 11.67 13.76
N ASN A 71 -16.08 10.80 12.97
CA ASN A 71 -16.31 9.40 13.33
C ASN A 71 -15.20 8.46 12.83
N ARG A 72 -14.26 9.01 12.06
CA ARG A 72 -13.03 8.32 11.78
C ARG A 72 -12.38 8.05 13.14
N PRO A 73 -12.15 6.78 13.53
CA PRO A 73 -11.34 6.53 14.70
C PRO A 73 -10.06 7.31 14.44
N GLU A 74 -9.70 8.21 15.36
CA GLU A 74 -8.36 8.74 15.31
C GLU A 74 -7.49 7.52 15.12
N PHE A 75 -6.80 7.45 13.96
CA PHE A 75 -5.75 6.48 13.76
C PHE A 75 -4.64 6.89 14.72
N THR A 76 -4.94 6.86 16.02
CA THR A 76 -3.94 6.80 17.05
C THR A 76 -3.26 5.47 16.80
N VAL A 77 -2.34 5.55 15.85
CA VAL A 77 -1.39 4.49 15.58
C VAL A 77 -0.82 4.17 16.95
N GLY A 78 -1.33 3.10 17.50
CA GLY A 78 -0.67 2.50 18.64
C GLY A 78 0.70 2.17 18.11
N VAL A 79 1.65 3.04 18.46
CA VAL A 79 3.05 2.91 18.10
C VAL A 79 3.39 1.45 18.30
N SER A 80 3.77 0.76 17.24
CA SER A 80 4.51 -0.46 17.44
C SER A 80 5.62 -0.09 18.42
N PRO A 81 5.77 -0.75 19.57
CA PRO A 81 6.70 -0.30 20.61
C PRO A 81 8.15 -0.18 20.14
N LYS A 82 8.40 -0.39 18.86
CA LYS A 82 9.71 -0.36 18.19
C LYS A 82 9.93 0.83 17.25
N THR A 83 8.88 1.57 16.85
CA THR A 83 9.05 2.79 16.04
C THR A 83 9.07 3.99 16.99
N LYS A 84 10.21 4.66 17.12
CA LYS A 84 10.40 5.81 18.01
C LYS A 84 10.28 7.17 17.31
N ASP A 85 9.76 7.19 16.08
CA ASP A 85 9.86 8.33 15.17
C ASP A 85 8.46 8.69 14.65
N ILE A 86 8.08 9.96 14.78
CA ILE A 86 6.81 10.54 14.32
C ILE A 86 6.56 10.23 12.82
N ASN A 87 7.63 10.24 12.00
CA ASN A 87 7.51 9.95 10.57
C ASN A 87 7.07 8.50 10.33
N SER A 88 7.58 7.57 11.13
CA SER A 88 7.19 6.16 11.03
C SER A 88 5.75 5.94 11.49
N GLU A 89 5.28 6.65 12.50
CA GLU A 89 3.87 6.58 12.96
C GLU A 89 2.91 7.08 11.88
N MET A 90 3.22 8.21 11.26
CA MET A 90 2.45 8.75 10.15
C MET A 90 2.44 7.81 8.94
N ALA A 91 3.58 7.19 8.64
CA ALA A 91 3.70 6.22 7.55
C ALA A 91 2.84 4.97 7.80
N VAL A 92 2.83 4.44 9.02
CA VAL A 92 1.95 3.31 9.40
C VAL A 92 0.49 3.69 9.22
N SER A 93 0.08 4.87 9.74
CA SER A 93 -1.30 5.36 9.60
C SER A 93 -1.70 5.53 8.14
N SER A 94 -0.81 6.08 7.32
CA SER A 94 -1.05 6.25 5.87
C SER A 94 -1.23 4.90 5.18
N TYR A 95 -0.37 3.93 5.46
CA TYR A 95 -0.47 2.60 4.89
C TYR A 95 -1.77 1.90 5.27
N GLU A 96 -2.12 1.89 6.56
CA GLU A 96 -3.34 1.25 7.04
C GLU A 96 -4.60 1.91 6.47
N THR A 97 -4.61 3.24 6.37
CA THR A 97 -5.71 3.97 5.72
C THR A 97 -5.86 3.59 4.23
N LEU A 98 -4.75 3.52 3.50
CA LEU A 98 -4.76 3.14 2.08
C LEU A 98 -5.28 1.72 1.87
N ILE A 99 -4.82 0.75 2.66
CA ILE A 99 -5.24 -0.65 2.49
C ILE A 99 -6.73 -0.83 2.80
N ILE A 100 -7.25 -0.13 3.80
CA ILE A 100 -8.68 -0.09 4.12
C ILE A 100 -9.46 0.52 2.93
N GLY A 101 -9.05 1.71 2.48
CA GLY A 101 -9.71 2.41 1.38
C GLY A 101 -9.76 1.60 0.09
N VAL A 102 -8.63 1.02 -0.32
CA VAL A 102 -8.56 0.16 -1.50
C VAL A 102 -9.48 -1.05 -1.38
N ALA A 103 -9.51 -1.71 -0.22
CA ALA A 103 -10.38 -2.87 -0.01
C ALA A 103 -11.86 -2.49 -0.16
N PHE A 104 -12.26 -1.32 0.33
CA PHE A 104 -13.63 -0.84 0.22
C PHE A 104 -14.01 -0.46 -1.21
N VAL A 105 -13.18 0.29 -1.92
CA VAL A 105 -13.42 0.64 -3.32
C VAL A 105 -13.56 -0.62 -4.18
N ARG A 106 -12.69 -1.58 -3.98
CA ARG A 106 -12.73 -2.85 -4.72
C ARG A 106 -13.99 -3.66 -4.41
N ALA A 107 -14.41 -3.73 -3.14
CA ALA A 107 -15.66 -4.38 -2.76
C ALA A 107 -16.84 -3.72 -3.47
N TYR A 108 -16.90 -2.40 -3.40
CA TYR A 108 -17.93 -1.59 -4.02
C TYR A 108 -18.00 -1.78 -5.54
N ASN A 109 -16.87 -1.63 -6.25
CA ASN A 109 -16.80 -1.79 -7.70
C ASN A 109 -17.17 -3.21 -8.17
N ASN A 110 -17.06 -4.20 -7.27
CA ASN A 110 -17.50 -5.57 -7.52
C ASN A 110 -18.93 -5.87 -7.03
N GLY A 111 -19.70 -4.88 -6.60
CA GLY A 111 -21.07 -5.04 -6.12
C GLY A 111 -21.18 -5.77 -4.77
N VAL A 112 -20.09 -5.81 -4.00
CA VAL A 112 -20.04 -6.39 -2.66
C VAL A 112 -20.25 -5.27 -1.63
N ASN A 113 -21.02 -5.53 -0.57
CA ASN A 113 -21.15 -4.55 0.52
C ASN A 113 -19.75 -4.25 1.11
N PRO A 114 -19.27 -3.00 1.06
CA PRO A 114 -17.95 -2.63 1.60
C PRO A 114 -17.77 -2.98 3.07
N ASP A 115 -18.82 -2.90 3.89
CA ASP A 115 -18.75 -3.23 5.31
C ASP A 115 -18.39 -4.70 5.56
N SER A 116 -18.68 -5.59 4.59
CA SER A 116 -18.39 -7.01 4.71
C SER A 116 -16.89 -7.34 4.66
N VAL A 117 -16.05 -6.40 4.23
CA VAL A 117 -14.60 -6.60 4.16
C VAL A 117 -13.89 -6.31 5.48
N PHE A 118 -14.53 -5.60 6.43
CA PHE A 118 -13.93 -5.23 7.73
C PHE A 118 -13.26 -6.39 8.47
N PRO A 119 -13.91 -7.55 8.68
CA PRO A 119 -13.30 -8.63 9.45
C PRO A 119 -12.01 -9.15 8.81
N LYS A 120 -11.96 -9.16 7.48
CA LYS A 120 -10.79 -9.61 6.73
C LYS A 120 -9.67 -8.59 6.76
N ILE A 121 -10.01 -7.31 6.61
CA ILE A 121 -9.06 -6.20 6.70
C ILE A 121 -8.45 -6.14 8.11
N TYR A 122 -9.28 -6.24 9.16
CA TYR A 122 -8.80 -6.27 10.53
C TYR A 122 -7.75 -7.37 10.74
N LYS A 123 -8.05 -8.61 10.32
CA LYS A 123 -7.11 -9.74 10.40
C LYS A 123 -5.82 -9.50 9.60
N THR A 124 -5.95 -8.83 8.45
CA THR A 124 -4.78 -8.46 7.64
C THR A 124 -3.89 -7.47 8.37
N LEU A 125 -4.48 -6.43 8.98
CA LEU A 125 -3.74 -5.45 9.78
C LEU A 125 -3.11 -6.09 11.02
N GLU A 126 -3.81 -7.00 11.71
CA GLU A 126 -3.23 -7.75 12.83
C GLU A 126 -2.02 -8.58 12.38
N TRP A 127 -2.12 -9.26 11.24
CA TRP A 127 -1.01 -10.02 10.70
C TRP A 127 0.20 -9.14 10.36
N LEU A 128 0.00 -7.97 9.74
CA LEU A 128 1.07 -7.01 9.45
C LEU A 128 1.72 -6.45 10.72
N ARG A 129 0.92 -6.20 11.77
CA ARG A 129 1.38 -5.69 13.07
C ARG A 129 2.11 -6.73 13.89
N SER A 130 1.63 -7.98 13.87
CA SER A 130 2.26 -9.10 14.58
C SER A 130 3.56 -9.55 13.90
N GLY A 131 3.68 -9.32 12.59
CA GLY A 131 4.90 -9.48 11.83
C GLY A 131 5.85 -8.28 12.01
N ASP A 132 6.80 -8.18 11.12
CA ASP A 132 7.79 -7.10 11.12
C ASP A 132 7.62 -6.12 9.93
N PHE A 133 6.48 -6.13 9.24
CA PHE A 133 6.24 -5.29 8.06
C PHE A 133 6.58 -3.82 8.31
N TYR A 134 6.16 -3.29 9.46
CA TYR A 134 6.36 -1.89 9.81
C TYR A 134 7.77 -1.56 10.31
N THR A 135 8.59 -2.56 10.58
CA THR A 135 9.94 -2.39 11.14
C THR A 135 11.04 -3.03 10.31
N ALA A 136 10.69 -3.88 9.33
CA ALA A 136 11.65 -4.54 8.46
C ALA A 136 12.35 -3.54 7.53
N PRO A 137 13.61 -3.79 7.14
CA PRO A 137 14.26 -3.06 6.06
C PRO A 137 13.70 -3.50 4.70
N ALA A 138 13.78 -2.65 3.68
CA ALA A 138 13.45 -3.03 2.30
C ALA A 138 14.55 -3.91 1.67
N SER A 139 15.79 -3.73 2.10
CA SER A 139 16.95 -4.51 1.64
C SER A 139 17.98 -4.67 2.75
N THR A 140 19.01 -5.49 2.53
CA THR A 140 20.11 -5.65 3.50
C THR A 140 21.20 -4.59 3.37
N ILE A 141 21.40 -4.03 2.17
CA ILE A 141 22.55 -3.12 1.87
C ILE A 141 22.24 -2.07 0.79
N TYR A 142 21.12 -2.16 0.04
CA TYR A 142 20.91 -1.28 -1.10
C TYR A 142 20.08 -0.04 -0.72
N HIS A 143 18.77 -0.08 -0.95
CA HIS A 143 17.86 1.01 -0.63
C HIS A 143 17.08 0.68 0.64
N GLU A 144 16.75 1.70 1.43
CA GLU A 144 15.96 1.59 2.66
C GLU A 144 16.39 0.38 3.53
N SER A 145 17.70 0.27 3.78
CA SER A 145 18.30 -0.82 4.59
C SER A 145 18.26 -0.53 6.10
N GLU A 146 17.48 0.45 6.52
CA GLU A 146 17.22 0.86 7.89
C GLU A 146 15.87 0.31 8.41
N PRO A 147 15.62 0.42 9.72
CA PRO A 147 14.30 0.09 10.30
C PRO A 147 13.17 0.84 9.60
N SER A 148 12.05 0.17 9.41
CA SER A 148 10.86 0.66 8.67
C SER A 148 11.07 0.89 7.16
N GLY A 149 12.24 0.52 6.63
CA GLY A 149 12.57 0.70 5.22
C GLY A 149 11.55 0.06 4.28
N LEU A 150 11.03 -1.12 4.61
CA LEU A 150 10.00 -1.81 3.82
C LEU A 150 8.70 -0.99 3.71
N LEU A 151 8.25 -0.39 4.80
CA LEU A 151 7.08 0.48 4.83
C LEU A 151 7.30 1.73 3.97
N PHE A 152 8.44 2.42 4.15
CA PHE A 152 8.75 3.64 3.39
C PHE A 152 8.91 3.36 1.90
N HIS A 153 9.59 2.26 1.54
CA HIS A 153 9.68 1.80 0.16
C HIS A 153 8.30 1.58 -0.46
N THR A 154 7.44 0.83 0.24
CA THR A 154 6.08 0.56 -0.23
C THR A 154 5.29 1.84 -0.49
N LEU A 155 5.35 2.83 0.43
CA LEU A 155 4.66 4.10 0.25
C LEU A 155 5.26 4.94 -0.90
N LYS A 156 6.56 4.87 -1.14
CA LYS A 156 7.19 5.49 -2.31
C LYS A 156 6.68 4.85 -3.61
N VAL A 157 6.58 3.52 -3.66
CA VAL A 157 6.03 2.82 -4.83
C VAL A 157 4.59 3.25 -5.08
N VAL A 158 3.75 3.37 -4.06
CA VAL A 158 2.38 3.91 -4.18
C VAL A 158 2.39 5.34 -4.74
N SER A 159 3.29 6.20 -4.26
CA SER A 159 3.43 7.55 -4.80
C SER A 159 3.79 7.54 -6.29
N LYS A 160 4.69 6.65 -6.71
CA LYS A 160 5.06 6.51 -8.13
C LYS A 160 3.92 5.94 -8.99
N ILE A 161 3.08 5.09 -8.45
CA ILE A 161 1.83 4.65 -9.12
C ILE A 161 0.94 5.86 -9.44
N HIS A 162 0.76 6.79 -8.50
CA HIS A 162 -0.04 7.99 -8.74
C HIS A 162 0.58 8.89 -9.83
N GLU A 163 1.90 9.04 -9.85
CA GLU A 163 2.58 9.79 -10.91
C GLU A 163 2.40 9.11 -12.28
N LEU A 164 2.59 7.80 -12.36
CA LEU A 164 2.48 7.01 -13.59
C LEU A 164 1.05 6.93 -14.13
N LYS A 165 0.03 7.11 -13.31
CA LYS A 165 -1.39 7.09 -13.74
C LYS A 165 -1.69 8.13 -14.82
N TYR A 166 -0.97 9.25 -14.84
CA TYR A 166 -1.12 10.30 -15.84
C TYR A 166 -0.37 10.04 -17.16
N VAL A 167 0.40 8.95 -17.24
CA VAL A 167 1.03 8.52 -18.49
C VAL A 167 0.01 7.79 -19.34
N ASN A 168 -0.12 8.19 -20.63
CA ASN A 168 -1.14 7.64 -21.53
C ASN A 168 -1.20 6.11 -21.59
N SER A 169 -0.05 5.44 -21.51
CA SER A 169 0.01 3.98 -21.53
C SER A 169 -0.66 3.31 -20.33
N PHE A 170 -0.89 4.04 -19.24
CA PHE A 170 -1.46 3.53 -17.99
C PHE A 170 -2.83 4.12 -17.64
N ASN A 171 -3.39 4.97 -18.50
CA ASN A 171 -4.67 5.64 -18.23
C ASN A 171 -5.85 4.69 -18.02
N LEU A 172 -5.82 3.48 -18.61
CA LEU A 172 -6.86 2.45 -18.47
C LEU A 172 -6.66 1.55 -17.25
N VAL A 173 -5.51 1.57 -16.60
CA VAL A 173 -5.27 0.81 -15.37
C VAL A 173 -6.13 1.40 -14.26
N LYS A 174 -6.90 0.58 -13.56
CA LYS A 174 -7.68 1.05 -12.41
C LYS A 174 -6.74 1.41 -11.27
N ILE A 175 -6.91 2.61 -10.71
CA ILE A 175 -6.01 3.12 -9.68
C ILE A 175 -6.03 2.27 -8.40
N GLU A 176 -7.21 1.77 -8.03
CA GLU A 176 -7.37 0.90 -6.86
C GLU A 176 -6.64 -0.44 -7.01
N ASP A 177 -6.55 -0.99 -8.23
CA ASP A 177 -5.82 -2.21 -8.51
C ASP A 177 -4.31 -1.94 -8.48
N ALA A 178 -3.86 -0.82 -9.07
CA ALA A 178 -2.46 -0.42 -9.07
C ALA A 178 -1.94 -0.09 -7.67
N VAL A 179 -2.72 0.60 -6.85
CA VAL A 179 -2.37 0.88 -5.45
C VAL A 179 -2.32 -0.41 -4.65
N LEU A 180 -3.28 -1.33 -4.82
CA LEU A 180 -3.25 -2.62 -4.13
C LEU A 180 -1.96 -3.37 -4.42
N VAL A 181 -1.61 -3.58 -5.70
CA VAL A 181 -0.41 -4.35 -6.05
C VAL A 181 0.86 -3.69 -5.54
N ALA A 182 0.92 -2.34 -5.55
CA ALA A 182 2.03 -1.60 -4.96
C ALA A 182 2.15 -1.79 -3.44
N MET A 183 1.02 -1.88 -2.73
CA MET A 183 1.02 -2.07 -1.28
C MET A 183 1.47 -3.47 -0.85
N VAL A 184 1.30 -4.48 -1.70
CA VAL A 184 1.53 -5.88 -1.32
C VAL A 184 2.70 -6.55 -2.06
N HIS A 185 3.35 -5.85 -3.03
CA HIS A 185 4.35 -6.45 -3.93
C HIS A 185 5.53 -7.08 -3.19
N ASP A 186 5.91 -6.52 -2.06
CA ASP A 186 7.06 -6.90 -1.27
C ASP A 186 6.72 -7.61 0.07
N TRP A 187 5.51 -8.09 0.23
CA TRP A 187 5.12 -8.82 1.45
C TRP A 187 5.93 -10.08 1.71
N CYS A 188 6.62 -10.63 0.72
CA CYS A 188 7.58 -11.70 0.90
C CYS A 188 8.73 -11.34 1.84
N LYS A 189 8.97 -10.06 2.08
CA LYS A 189 10.02 -9.55 2.98
C LYS A 189 9.62 -9.61 4.46
N ILE A 190 8.32 -9.81 4.76
CA ILE A 190 7.84 -9.96 6.13
C ILE A 190 8.45 -11.22 6.75
N GLY A 191 9.14 -11.05 7.86
CA GLY A 191 9.84 -12.12 8.56
C GLY A 191 11.13 -12.62 7.89
N LEU A 192 11.55 -11.99 6.79
CA LEU A 192 12.69 -12.41 5.96
C LEU A 192 14.04 -12.06 6.58
N TYR A 193 14.13 -10.94 7.29
CA TYR A 193 15.39 -10.42 7.79
C TYR A 193 15.56 -10.62 9.30
N GLU A 194 16.82 -10.71 9.72
CA GLU A 194 17.19 -10.62 11.11
C GLU A 194 18.33 -9.61 11.28
N MET A 195 18.29 -8.89 12.39
CA MET A 195 19.29 -7.91 12.73
C MET A 195 20.49 -8.61 13.38
N TYR A 196 21.69 -8.21 12.97
CA TYR A 196 22.95 -8.61 13.59
C TYR A 196 23.89 -7.42 13.71
N THR A 197 25.02 -7.58 14.38
CA THR A 197 26.03 -6.55 14.51
C THR A 197 27.23 -6.90 13.63
N ARG A 198 27.64 -5.97 12.76
CA ARG A 198 28.88 -6.08 11.97
C ARG A 198 29.88 -5.03 12.41
N ASN A 199 31.17 -5.36 12.24
CA ASN A 199 32.24 -4.37 12.38
C ASN A 199 32.31 -3.54 11.09
N GLN A 200 32.36 -2.23 11.22
CA GLN A 200 32.53 -1.28 10.13
C GLN A 200 33.59 -0.25 10.53
N LYS A 201 34.48 0.10 9.59
CA LYS A 201 35.45 1.16 9.82
C LYS A 201 34.75 2.50 9.63
N ASN A 202 34.82 3.36 10.63
CA ASN A 202 34.38 4.73 10.54
C ASN A 202 35.37 5.51 9.66
N GLU A 203 34.89 6.10 8.57
CA GLU A 203 35.75 6.78 7.60
C GLU A 203 36.35 8.08 8.15
N GLU A 204 35.69 8.74 9.09
CA GLU A 204 36.14 9.99 9.70
C GLU A 204 37.17 9.75 10.79
N THR A 205 36.95 8.76 11.65
CA THR A 205 37.83 8.47 12.82
C THR A 205 38.87 7.41 12.54
N GLY A 206 38.68 6.60 11.49
CA GLY A 206 39.52 5.44 11.17
C GLY A 206 39.36 4.25 12.13
N GLN A 207 38.48 4.34 13.13
CA GLN A 207 38.27 3.31 14.14
C GLN A 207 37.21 2.28 13.67
N TRP A 208 37.33 1.06 14.22
CA TRP A 208 36.31 0.01 13.98
C TRP A 208 35.19 0.14 14.98
N GLU A 209 33.97 0.28 14.48
CA GLU A 209 32.76 0.39 15.26
C GLU A 209 31.83 -0.79 14.99
N LYS A 210 31.02 -1.17 15.99
CA LYS A 210 29.94 -2.15 15.82
C LYS A 210 28.69 -1.45 15.38
N VAL A 211 28.25 -1.72 14.16
CA VAL A 211 27.01 -1.14 13.60
C VAL A 211 25.94 -2.22 13.40
N PRO A 212 24.66 -1.88 13.61
CA PRO A 212 23.57 -2.78 13.27
C PRO A 212 23.51 -3.01 11.77
N ALA A 213 23.19 -4.22 11.36
CA ALA A 213 23.02 -4.61 9.97
C ALA A 213 21.95 -5.70 9.87
N TYR A 214 21.47 -5.94 8.67
CA TYR A 214 20.46 -6.97 8.41
C TYR A 214 21.02 -8.07 7.52
N ARG A 215 20.58 -9.30 7.78
CA ARG A 215 20.84 -10.46 6.90
C ARG A 215 19.57 -11.25 6.69
N ARG A 216 19.52 -11.99 5.58
CA ARG A 216 18.41 -12.92 5.33
C ARG A 216 18.51 -14.10 6.27
N LYS A 217 17.37 -14.54 6.78
CA LYS A 217 17.25 -15.81 7.50
C LYS A 217 17.43 -16.98 6.52
N ASP A 218 17.96 -18.08 7.00
CA ASP A 218 18.18 -19.29 6.18
C ASP A 218 16.85 -19.95 5.76
N TYR A 219 15.80 -19.74 6.54
CA TYR A 219 14.47 -20.26 6.23
C TYR A 219 13.70 -19.33 5.34
N LEU A 220 13.22 -19.88 4.23
CA LEU A 220 12.31 -19.18 3.31
C LEU A 220 11.35 -20.18 2.67
N LEU A 221 10.17 -19.67 2.29
CA LEU A 221 9.31 -20.37 1.36
C LEU A 221 10.02 -20.44 -0.01
N PRO A 222 10.33 -21.63 -0.53
CA PRO A 222 11.11 -21.78 -1.76
C PRO A 222 10.26 -21.54 -3.03
N MET A 223 9.47 -20.45 -3.03
CA MET A 223 8.57 -20.10 -4.13
C MET A 223 9.06 -18.91 -4.97
N GLY A 224 10.22 -18.33 -4.60
CA GLY A 224 10.69 -17.10 -5.21
C GLY A 224 10.01 -15.84 -4.66
N HIS A 225 10.60 -14.69 -4.94
CA HIS A 225 10.25 -13.40 -4.34
C HIS A 225 8.81 -12.97 -4.67
N GLY A 226 8.52 -12.76 -5.96
CA GLY A 226 7.20 -12.27 -6.38
C GLY A 226 6.08 -13.29 -6.15
N VAL A 227 6.35 -14.60 -6.32
CA VAL A 227 5.36 -15.65 -6.04
C VAL A 227 5.00 -15.70 -4.56
N THR A 228 5.98 -15.52 -3.66
CA THR A 228 5.73 -15.48 -2.22
C THR A 228 4.85 -14.28 -1.85
N SER A 229 5.13 -13.08 -2.39
CA SER A 229 4.29 -11.89 -2.17
C SER A 229 2.87 -12.10 -2.69
N MET A 230 2.72 -12.59 -3.91
CA MET A 230 1.42 -12.90 -4.50
C MET A 230 0.63 -13.92 -3.65
N TRP A 231 1.28 -14.99 -3.18
CA TRP A 231 0.65 -16.00 -2.33
C TRP A 231 0.20 -15.42 -0.99
N GLN A 232 1.01 -14.57 -0.34
CA GLN A 232 0.61 -13.90 0.90
C GLN A 232 -0.55 -12.93 0.66
N ALA A 233 -0.49 -12.12 -0.39
CA ALA A 233 -1.55 -11.19 -0.76
C ALA A 233 -2.88 -11.90 -1.07
N SER A 234 -2.83 -13.07 -1.74
CA SER A 234 -4.02 -13.85 -2.09
C SER A 234 -4.80 -14.38 -0.88
N LYS A 235 -4.16 -14.52 0.28
CA LYS A 235 -4.85 -14.88 1.53
C LYS A 235 -5.70 -13.72 2.06
N CYS A 236 -5.29 -12.49 1.77
CA CYS A 236 -5.91 -11.28 2.25
C CYS A 236 -6.89 -10.67 1.23
N PHE A 237 -6.59 -10.78 -0.06
CA PHE A 237 -7.35 -10.18 -1.16
C PHE A 237 -7.69 -11.21 -2.23
N LYS A 238 -8.83 -11.01 -2.90
CA LYS A 238 -9.12 -11.72 -4.16
C LYS A 238 -8.39 -10.97 -5.27
N LEU A 239 -7.30 -11.54 -5.75
CA LEU A 239 -6.52 -10.97 -6.84
C LEU A 239 -7.07 -11.39 -8.20
N SER A 240 -7.07 -10.48 -9.17
CA SER A 240 -7.25 -10.79 -10.59
C SER A 240 -6.00 -11.44 -11.16
N THR A 241 -6.09 -11.94 -12.40
CA THR A 241 -4.94 -12.48 -13.13
C THR A 241 -3.87 -11.40 -13.33
N GLU A 242 -4.28 -10.21 -13.76
CA GLU A 242 -3.38 -9.08 -14.01
C GLU A 242 -2.66 -8.65 -12.73
N GLU A 243 -3.36 -8.51 -11.60
CA GLU A 243 -2.76 -8.20 -10.30
C GLU A 243 -1.79 -9.28 -9.83
N SER A 244 -2.15 -10.54 -9.99
CA SER A 244 -1.29 -11.67 -9.63
C SER A 244 0.02 -11.66 -10.43
N LEU A 245 -0.08 -11.40 -11.74
CA LEU A 245 1.09 -11.29 -12.62
C LEU A 245 1.90 -10.04 -12.33
N ALA A 246 1.26 -8.90 -12.02
CA ALA A 246 1.97 -7.69 -11.63
C ALA A 246 2.81 -7.91 -10.37
N ILE A 247 2.24 -8.53 -9.34
CA ILE A 247 2.98 -8.84 -8.10
C ILE A 247 4.08 -9.87 -8.40
N ARG A 248 3.79 -10.94 -9.18
CA ARG A 248 4.79 -11.95 -9.52
C ARG A 248 6.01 -11.35 -10.21
N TRP A 249 5.81 -10.45 -11.16
CA TRP A 249 6.83 -9.94 -12.07
C TRP A 249 7.32 -8.52 -11.74
N HIS A 250 7.00 -7.96 -10.55
CA HIS A 250 7.36 -6.57 -10.22
C HIS A 250 8.86 -6.28 -10.31
N GLN A 251 9.71 -7.27 -10.06
CA GLN A 251 11.17 -7.12 -10.19
C GLN A 251 11.66 -7.20 -11.64
N GLY A 252 10.77 -7.36 -12.63
CA GLY A 252 11.14 -7.53 -14.02
C GLY A 252 12.03 -8.75 -14.25
N ARG A 253 13.17 -8.56 -14.88
CA ARG A 253 14.10 -9.65 -15.23
C ARG A 253 14.99 -10.15 -14.08
N TRP A 254 14.96 -9.49 -12.92
CA TRP A 254 15.73 -9.95 -11.78
C TRP A 254 15.24 -11.32 -11.30
N ASN A 255 16.16 -12.27 -11.14
CA ASN A 255 15.87 -13.62 -10.67
C ASN A 255 14.91 -14.43 -11.57
N VAL A 256 14.77 -14.08 -12.84
CA VAL A 256 13.99 -14.83 -13.84
C VAL A 256 14.91 -15.79 -14.57
N CYS A 257 14.59 -17.06 -14.61
CA CYS A 257 15.32 -18.05 -15.41
C CYS A 257 14.88 -18.00 -16.87
N ASP A 258 15.71 -18.54 -17.76
CA ASP A 258 15.43 -18.55 -19.21
C ASP A 258 14.07 -19.17 -19.56
N ALA A 259 13.65 -20.19 -18.81
CA ALA A 259 12.36 -20.85 -19.01
C ALA A 259 11.15 -19.93 -18.71
N GLU A 260 11.31 -18.96 -17.83
CA GLU A 260 10.26 -18.03 -17.43
C GLU A 260 10.25 -16.72 -18.26
N MET A 261 11.27 -16.49 -19.08
CA MET A 261 11.40 -15.25 -19.87
C MET A 261 10.22 -15.01 -20.81
N ASN A 262 9.71 -16.08 -21.44
CA ASN A 262 8.55 -15.98 -22.32
C ASN A 262 7.27 -15.61 -21.56
N GLU A 263 7.09 -16.16 -20.35
CA GLU A 263 5.94 -15.84 -19.49
C GLU A 263 5.98 -14.37 -19.03
N LEU A 264 7.17 -13.89 -18.63
CA LEU A 264 7.37 -12.48 -18.27
C LEU A 264 7.07 -11.57 -19.47
N GLN A 265 7.59 -11.88 -20.65
CA GLN A 265 7.37 -11.09 -21.85
C GLN A 265 5.88 -11.05 -22.21
N GLN A 266 5.20 -12.20 -22.24
CA GLN A 266 3.77 -12.28 -22.52
C GLN A 266 2.94 -11.49 -21.48
N SER A 267 3.32 -11.56 -20.21
CA SER A 267 2.66 -10.80 -19.14
C SER A 267 2.80 -9.29 -19.36
N ASN A 268 3.99 -8.83 -19.73
CA ASN A 268 4.27 -7.42 -20.02
C ASN A 268 3.49 -6.93 -21.25
N GLU A 269 3.40 -7.74 -22.31
CA GLU A 269 2.68 -7.39 -23.55
C GLU A 269 1.15 -7.36 -23.36
N THR A 270 0.63 -8.16 -22.42
CA THR A 270 -0.81 -8.34 -22.25
C THR A 270 -1.40 -7.39 -21.19
N TYR A 271 -0.63 -7.10 -20.11
CA TYR A 271 -1.15 -6.45 -18.92
C TYR A 271 -0.36 -5.19 -18.55
N PRO A 272 -0.91 -3.99 -18.83
CA PRO A 272 -0.24 -2.71 -18.52
C PRO A 272 0.14 -2.54 -17.05
N LEU A 273 -0.63 -3.11 -16.12
CA LEU A 273 -0.36 -3.06 -14.68
C LEU A 273 0.97 -3.71 -14.31
N VAL A 274 1.39 -4.76 -15.05
CA VAL A 274 2.70 -5.42 -14.84
C VAL A 274 3.84 -4.43 -15.05
N HIS A 275 3.83 -3.70 -16.16
CA HIS A 275 4.81 -2.65 -16.44
C HIS A 275 4.71 -1.48 -15.47
N MET A 276 3.47 -1.06 -15.15
CA MET A 276 3.26 0.07 -14.26
C MET A 276 3.91 -0.19 -12.89
N LEU A 277 3.72 -1.38 -12.33
CA LEU A 277 4.33 -1.74 -11.05
C LEU A 277 5.85 -1.86 -11.15
N GLN A 278 6.39 -2.47 -12.21
CA GLN A 278 7.84 -2.56 -12.44
C GLN A 278 8.49 -1.16 -12.49
N PHE A 279 7.88 -0.22 -13.21
CA PHE A 279 8.40 1.14 -13.29
C PHE A 279 8.27 1.89 -11.96
N ALA A 280 7.14 1.74 -11.27
CA ALA A 280 6.94 2.36 -9.96
C ALA A 280 7.97 1.89 -8.94
N ASP A 281 8.24 0.59 -8.88
CA ASP A 281 9.24 -0.01 -8.00
C ASP A 281 10.65 0.50 -8.33
N GLN A 282 11.04 0.49 -9.61
CA GLN A 282 12.34 1.00 -10.04
C GLN A 282 12.51 2.51 -9.76
N LEU A 283 11.47 3.32 -10.01
CA LEU A 283 11.51 4.75 -9.73
C LEU A 283 11.58 5.06 -8.23
N ALA A 284 11.00 4.20 -7.38
CA ALA A 284 11.02 4.39 -5.94
C ALA A 284 12.42 4.25 -5.32
N ILE A 285 13.35 3.55 -5.97
CA ILE A 285 14.72 3.34 -5.49
C ILE A 285 15.72 4.31 -6.10
N THR A 286 15.33 5.11 -7.11
CA THR A 286 16.23 6.09 -7.72
C THR A 286 16.50 7.24 -6.76
N ARG A 287 17.77 7.62 -6.64
CA ARG A 287 18.23 8.79 -5.90
C ARG A 287 18.33 9.95 -6.87
N TYR A 288 17.35 10.84 -6.84
CA TYR A 288 17.42 12.15 -7.51
C TYR A 288 17.67 13.23 -6.47
#